data_c28dd31c0ee94f2d735bd2f4b253dd0c
#
_entry.id   c28dd31c0ee94f2d735bd2f4b253dd0c
#
_cell.length_a   1.000
_cell.length_b   1.000
_cell.length_c   1.000
_cell.angle_alpha   90.00
_cell.angle_beta   90.00
_cell.angle_gamma   90.00
#
_symmetry.space_group_name_H-M   'P 1'
#
loop_
_entity.id
_entity.type
_entity.pdbx_description
1 polymer ?
#
loop_
_entity_poly.entity_id
_entity_poly.type
_entity_poly.pdbx_seq_one_letter_code
_entity_poly.pdbx_strand_id
1 'polypeptide(L)'
;MDIHQNKILSQCHTLMLDMDGTILDLAYDSFIWLDLVPKEYAKKLSINLDEATVILKEHFVSLKGSLKWYCLDHWSELLGIDILLLHEKERSRIGYLLGAQEFLEVVKQSDIRVLLVSNSHRDILKLKIEETGLDQYFDGIHLSHDFKAPKESRLFWTRLSSIEEFDLSKTIFIDDTPKVLRAAKEFGIHSIFQIIDPDSNQPRSIEIKYPGISGVIDLI
;
A
#
# COMPACT_ATOMS: atom_id res chain seq x y z
N MET A 1 16.38 -8.58 -18.04
CA MET A 1 15.51 -9.78 -18.21
C MET A 1 14.42 -9.45 -19.21
N ASP A 2 13.97 -10.38 -20.02
CA ASP A 2 12.98 -10.09 -21.09
C ASP A 2 11.58 -10.41 -20.56
N ILE A 3 10.77 -9.40 -20.27
CA ILE A 3 9.36 -9.51 -19.82
C ILE A 3 8.53 -10.41 -20.75
N HIS A 4 8.84 -10.43 -22.04
CA HIS A 4 8.12 -11.24 -23.03
C HIS A 4 8.30 -12.75 -22.83
N GLN A 5 9.29 -13.18 -22.03
CA GLN A 5 9.47 -14.58 -21.67
C GLN A 5 8.61 -15.00 -20.46
N ASN A 6 8.12 -14.04 -19.66
CA ASN A 6 7.21 -14.33 -18.55
C ASN A 6 5.77 -14.42 -19.07
N LYS A 7 5.19 -15.61 -19.01
CA LYS A 7 3.83 -15.88 -19.52
C LYS A 7 2.74 -15.05 -18.82
N ILE A 8 2.99 -14.58 -17.61
CA ILE A 8 2.01 -13.78 -16.83
C ILE A 8 2.00 -12.34 -17.33
N LEU A 9 3.16 -11.70 -17.45
CA LEU A 9 3.28 -10.30 -17.88
C LEU A 9 3.09 -10.12 -19.38
N SER A 10 3.37 -11.16 -20.21
CA SER A 10 3.25 -11.05 -21.68
C SER A 10 1.83 -10.76 -22.18
N GLN A 11 0.81 -10.99 -21.39
CA GLN A 11 -0.61 -10.67 -21.71
C GLN A 11 -1.15 -9.48 -20.92
N CYS A 12 -0.31 -8.86 -20.09
CA CYS A 12 -0.69 -7.70 -19.28
C CYS A 12 -0.61 -6.42 -20.09
N HIS A 13 -1.70 -5.66 -20.13
CA HIS A 13 -1.73 -4.30 -20.71
C HIS A 13 -1.68 -3.22 -19.61
N THR A 14 -2.28 -3.52 -18.46
CA THR A 14 -2.29 -2.60 -17.31
C THR A 14 -1.85 -3.35 -16.06
N LEU A 15 -0.81 -2.87 -15.42
CA LEU A 15 -0.31 -3.35 -14.15
C LEU A 15 -0.69 -2.34 -13.07
N MET A 16 -1.53 -2.75 -12.14
CA MET A 16 -1.89 -1.94 -10.97
C MET A 16 -1.12 -2.47 -9.76
N LEU A 17 -0.41 -1.59 -9.09
CA LEU A 17 0.40 -1.92 -7.92
C LEU A 17 -0.07 -1.11 -6.72
N ASP A 18 -0.22 -1.76 -5.58
CA ASP A 18 -0.23 -1.07 -4.31
C ASP A 18 1.16 -0.54 -3.98
N MET A 19 1.25 0.36 -2.99
CA MET A 19 2.50 0.97 -2.56
C MET A 19 3.10 0.24 -1.35
N ASP A 20 2.41 0.30 -0.22
CA ASP A 20 2.94 -0.10 1.08
C ASP A 20 2.76 -1.60 1.32
N GLY A 21 3.86 -2.32 1.51
CA GLY A 21 3.84 -3.78 1.55
C GLY A 21 3.80 -4.45 0.18
N THR A 22 3.93 -3.68 -0.92
CA THR A 22 3.97 -4.19 -2.29
C THR A 22 5.22 -3.71 -3.03
N ILE A 23 5.43 -2.42 -3.08
CA ILE A 23 6.62 -1.76 -3.67
C ILE A 23 7.55 -1.25 -2.58
N LEU A 24 7.00 -0.57 -1.59
CA LEU A 24 7.74 -0.09 -0.43
C LEU A 24 7.57 -1.04 0.75
N ASP A 25 8.64 -1.18 1.52
CA ASP A 25 8.68 -2.02 2.71
C ASP A 25 7.73 -1.49 3.79
N LEU A 26 6.77 -2.32 4.19
CA LEU A 26 5.81 -1.98 5.24
C LEU A 26 6.48 -1.80 6.62
N ALA A 27 7.73 -2.23 6.78
CA ALA A 27 8.49 -2.08 8.02
C ALA A 27 8.57 -0.63 8.52
N TYR A 28 8.60 0.36 7.61
CA TYR A 28 8.52 1.76 7.97
C TYR A 28 7.19 2.13 8.62
N ASP A 29 6.08 1.80 7.99
CA ASP A 29 4.75 2.11 8.52
C ASP A 29 4.46 1.31 9.80
N SER A 30 4.89 0.04 9.86
CA SER A 30 4.83 -0.78 11.07
C SER A 30 5.59 -0.14 12.24
N PHE A 31 6.78 0.39 12.02
CA PHE A 31 7.55 1.11 13.03
C PHE A 31 6.79 2.35 13.54
N ILE A 32 6.25 3.16 12.63
CA ILE A 32 5.48 4.37 13.02
C ILE A 32 4.27 3.98 13.88
N TRP A 33 3.44 3.07 13.40
CA TRP A 33 2.13 2.78 14.01
C TRP A 33 2.19 1.83 15.20
N LEU A 34 3.17 0.91 15.24
CA LEU A 34 3.25 -0.11 16.30
C LEU A 34 4.30 0.20 17.36
N ASP A 35 5.22 1.13 17.09
CA ASP A 35 6.29 1.49 18.03
C ASP A 35 6.25 2.98 18.41
N LEU A 36 6.34 3.88 17.44
CA LEU A 36 6.53 5.31 17.69
C LEU A 36 5.24 5.99 18.19
N VAL A 37 4.12 5.79 17.49
CA VAL A 37 2.82 6.38 17.89
C VAL A 37 2.40 5.94 19.29
N PRO A 38 2.48 4.66 19.70
CA PRO A 38 2.19 4.26 21.06
C PRO A 38 3.07 4.96 22.11
N LYS A 39 4.37 5.12 21.85
CA LYS A 39 5.29 5.81 22.76
C LYS A 39 4.95 7.29 22.93
N GLU A 40 4.69 8.00 21.82
CA GLU A 40 4.32 9.41 21.88
C GLU A 40 2.94 9.62 22.51
N TYR A 41 2.00 8.70 22.30
CA TYR A 41 0.68 8.75 22.91
C TYR A 41 0.73 8.49 24.43
N ALA A 42 1.51 7.50 24.86
CA ALA A 42 1.76 7.23 26.28
C ALA A 42 2.36 8.45 26.99
N LYS A 43 3.37 9.08 26.38
CA LYS A 43 4.01 10.29 26.88
C LYS A 43 3.03 11.45 26.99
N LYS A 44 2.20 11.67 25.96
CA LYS A 44 1.19 12.73 25.95
C LYS A 44 0.16 12.57 27.06
N LEU A 45 -0.32 11.36 27.29
CA LEU A 45 -1.33 11.08 28.30
C LEU A 45 -0.74 10.88 29.71
N SER A 46 0.58 10.81 29.84
CA SER A 46 1.28 10.48 31.09
C SER A 46 0.85 9.10 31.64
N ILE A 47 0.66 8.12 30.77
CA ILE A 47 0.34 6.72 31.08
C ILE A 47 1.48 5.80 30.66
N ASN A 48 1.45 4.54 31.07
CA ASN A 48 2.44 3.56 30.61
C ASN A 48 2.16 3.10 29.15
N LEU A 49 3.15 2.48 28.53
CA LEU A 49 3.09 2.04 27.14
C LEU A 49 2.00 0.98 26.89
N ASP A 50 1.80 0.07 27.84
CA ASP A 50 0.81 -1.00 27.71
C ASP A 50 -0.61 -0.43 27.70
N GLU A 51 -0.90 0.52 28.59
CA GLU A 51 -2.20 1.23 28.62
C GLU A 51 -2.44 1.99 27.31
N ALA A 52 -1.44 2.73 26.81
CA ALA A 52 -1.54 3.44 25.54
C ALA A 52 -1.80 2.49 24.37
N THR A 53 -1.11 1.35 24.34
CA THR A 53 -1.26 0.32 23.30
C THR A 53 -2.67 -0.30 23.30
N VAL A 54 -3.25 -0.54 24.47
CA VAL A 54 -4.63 -1.05 24.60
C VAL A 54 -5.62 -0.04 24.02
N ILE A 55 -5.52 1.24 24.40
CA ILE A 55 -6.41 2.31 23.89
C ILE A 55 -6.29 2.44 22.35
N LEU A 56 -5.06 2.48 21.85
CA LEU A 56 -4.82 2.57 20.41
C LEU A 56 -5.39 1.38 19.65
N LYS A 57 -5.28 0.17 20.20
CA LYS A 57 -5.84 -1.04 19.60
C LYS A 57 -7.37 -0.96 19.44
N GLU A 58 -8.07 -0.39 20.40
CA GLU A 58 -9.52 -0.16 20.30
C GLU A 58 -9.85 0.80 19.14
N HIS A 59 -9.12 1.91 19.04
CA HIS A 59 -9.26 2.83 17.90
C HIS A 59 -8.96 2.14 16.56
N PHE A 60 -7.88 1.36 16.49
CA PHE A 60 -7.51 0.61 15.30
C PHE A 60 -8.61 -0.36 14.86
N VAL A 61 -9.16 -1.13 15.79
CA VAL A 61 -10.25 -2.07 15.48
C VAL A 61 -11.50 -1.36 14.97
N SER A 62 -11.87 -0.22 15.59
CA SER A 62 -13.08 0.52 15.22
C SER A 62 -13.02 1.20 13.85
N LEU A 63 -11.84 1.56 13.37
CA LEU A 63 -11.64 2.30 12.13
C LEU A 63 -11.20 1.44 10.95
N LYS A 64 -10.68 0.22 11.21
CA LYS A 64 -10.07 -0.66 10.20
C LYS A 64 -10.98 -0.88 8.98
N GLY A 65 -10.45 -0.60 7.79
CA GLY A 65 -11.17 -0.75 6.53
C GLY A 65 -12.10 0.42 6.17
N SER A 66 -12.07 1.49 6.95
CA SER A 66 -12.70 2.78 6.60
C SER A 66 -11.68 3.74 6.01
N LEU A 67 -12.14 4.78 5.29
CA LEU A 67 -11.24 5.81 4.76
C LEU A 67 -10.53 6.59 5.88
N LYS A 68 -11.15 6.70 7.07
CA LYS A 68 -10.55 7.33 8.26
C LYS A 68 -9.31 6.58 8.77
N TRP A 69 -9.29 5.26 8.58
CA TRP A 69 -8.10 4.43 8.91
C TRP A 69 -6.85 4.93 8.21
N TYR A 70 -6.98 5.40 6.98
CA TYR A 70 -5.88 5.88 6.14
C TYR A 70 -5.68 7.40 6.18
N CYS A 71 -6.48 8.12 6.99
CA CYS A 71 -6.45 9.58 7.05
C CYS A 71 -5.55 10.07 8.18
N LEU A 72 -4.41 10.67 7.83
CA LEU A 72 -3.46 11.25 8.80
C LEU A 72 -4.08 12.34 9.66
N ASP A 73 -4.86 13.23 9.03
CA ASP A 73 -5.51 14.34 9.74
C ASP A 73 -6.45 13.82 10.83
N HIS A 74 -7.22 12.77 10.49
CA HIS A 74 -8.12 12.13 11.46
C HIS A 74 -7.36 11.55 12.66
N TRP A 75 -6.23 10.85 12.40
CA TRP A 75 -5.42 10.30 13.47
C TRP A 75 -4.74 11.39 14.30
N SER A 76 -4.24 12.46 13.66
CA SER A 76 -3.63 13.59 14.35
C SER A 76 -4.63 14.30 15.26
N GLU A 77 -5.86 14.52 14.78
CA GLU A 77 -6.95 15.10 15.57
C GLU A 77 -7.35 14.16 16.73
N LEU A 78 -7.60 12.88 16.45
CA LEU A 78 -8.04 11.90 17.43
C LEU A 78 -7.03 11.71 18.57
N LEU A 79 -5.75 11.59 18.23
CA LEU A 79 -4.69 11.34 19.21
C LEU A 79 -4.09 12.64 19.76
N GLY A 80 -4.34 13.78 19.08
CA GLY A 80 -3.73 15.06 19.37
C GLY A 80 -2.21 15.04 19.28
N ILE A 81 -1.67 14.26 18.34
CA ILE A 81 -0.25 14.11 18.01
C ILE A 81 -0.12 14.48 16.54
N ASP A 82 0.92 15.21 16.18
CA ASP A 82 1.26 15.46 14.79
C ASP A 82 1.87 14.19 14.17
N ILE A 83 1.01 13.38 13.54
CA ILE A 83 1.41 12.10 12.94
C ILE A 83 2.32 12.33 11.73
N LEU A 84 2.08 13.37 10.93
CA LEU A 84 2.94 13.69 9.79
C LEU A 84 4.37 14.00 10.24
N LEU A 85 4.52 14.79 11.31
CA LEU A 85 5.83 15.10 11.88
C LEU A 85 6.58 13.83 12.36
N LEU A 86 5.86 12.82 12.87
CA LEU A 86 6.47 11.54 13.23
C LEU A 86 7.00 10.82 11.99
N HIS A 87 6.22 10.79 10.93
CA HIS A 87 6.63 10.23 9.65
C HIS A 87 7.85 10.96 9.07
N GLU A 88 7.87 12.28 9.09
CA GLU A 88 8.98 13.09 8.59
C GLU A 88 10.29 12.82 9.34
N LYS A 89 10.24 12.67 10.66
CA LYS A 89 11.44 12.39 11.49
C LYS A 89 12.09 11.06 11.16
N GLU A 90 11.32 10.09 10.74
CA GLU A 90 11.77 8.72 10.47
C GLU A 90 11.85 8.42 8.96
N ARG A 91 11.76 9.44 8.10
CA ARG A 91 11.71 9.31 6.64
C ARG A 91 12.86 8.49 6.05
N SER A 92 14.03 8.52 6.67
CA SER A 92 15.21 7.73 6.24
C SER A 92 15.02 6.21 6.33
N ARG A 93 13.93 5.74 6.94
CA ARG A 93 13.55 4.31 7.00
C ARG A 93 12.72 3.88 5.79
N ILE A 94 12.23 4.84 4.98
CA ILE A 94 11.46 4.54 3.78
C ILE A 94 12.38 3.87 2.77
N GLY A 95 11.99 2.70 2.28
CA GLY A 95 12.77 1.96 1.30
C GLY A 95 11.91 1.02 0.47
N TYR A 96 12.45 0.56 -0.65
CA TYR A 96 11.83 -0.44 -1.47
C TYR A 96 11.88 -1.83 -0.82
N LEU A 97 10.85 -2.64 -1.03
CA LEU A 97 10.95 -4.09 -0.82
C LEU A 97 12.03 -4.68 -1.74
N LEU A 98 12.61 -5.78 -1.29
CA LEU A 98 13.70 -6.45 -2.01
C LEU A 98 13.32 -6.74 -3.47
N GLY A 99 14.11 -6.21 -4.41
CA GLY A 99 13.90 -6.38 -5.85
C GLY A 99 12.77 -5.55 -6.46
N ALA A 100 12.00 -4.78 -5.67
CA ALA A 100 10.88 -4.01 -6.21
C ALA A 100 11.32 -2.88 -7.15
N GLN A 101 12.41 -2.19 -6.83
CA GLN A 101 12.95 -1.16 -7.72
C GLN A 101 13.44 -1.77 -9.05
N GLU A 102 14.17 -2.88 -9.00
CA GLU A 102 14.63 -3.61 -10.18
C GLU A 102 13.45 -4.03 -11.07
N PHE A 103 12.39 -4.57 -10.46
CA PHE A 103 11.15 -4.90 -11.17
C PHE A 103 10.56 -3.69 -11.89
N LEU A 104 10.42 -2.54 -11.19
CA LEU A 104 9.87 -1.32 -11.77
C LEU A 104 10.72 -0.80 -12.95
N GLU A 105 12.05 -0.87 -12.84
CA GLU A 105 12.98 -0.50 -13.91
C GLU A 105 12.79 -1.37 -15.15
N VAL A 106 12.56 -2.67 -14.97
CA VAL A 106 12.31 -3.62 -16.06
C VAL A 106 10.94 -3.37 -16.69
N VAL A 107 9.88 -3.19 -15.88
CA VAL A 107 8.52 -2.95 -16.39
C VAL A 107 8.42 -1.62 -17.12
N LYS A 108 9.12 -0.58 -16.66
CA LYS A 108 9.16 0.74 -17.32
C LYS A 108 9.71 0.69 -18.76
N GLN A 109 10.50 -0.33 -19.11
CA GLN A 109 11.02 -0.52 -20.46
C GLN A 109 10.07 -1.29 -21.38
N SER A 110 8.90 -1.69 -20.88
CA SER A 110 7.88 -2.41 -21.64
C SER A 110 6.74 -1.48 -22.08
N ASP A 111 5.80 -2.03 -22.87
CA ASP A 111 4.56 -1.33 -23.26
C ASP A 111 3.44 -1.48 -22.22
N ILE A 112 3.72 -2.04 -21.04
CA ILE A 112 2.74 -2.22 -19.96
C ILE A 112 2.51 -0.87 -19.31
N ARG A 113 1.25 -0.44 -19.25
CA ARG A 113 0.84 0.74 -18.50
C ARG A 113 0.85 0.42 -17.00
N VAL A 114 1.55 1.23 -16.21
CA VAL A 114 1.73 0.99 -14.77
C VAL A 114 1.00 2.04 -13.95
N LEU A 115 0.08 1.62 -13.08
CA LEU A 115 -0.69 2.49 -12.21
C LEU A 115 -0.38 2.18 -10.73
N LEU A 116 -0.10 3.23 -9.95
CA LEU A 116 -0.06 3.14 -8.49
C LEU A 116 -1.47 3.33 -7.95
N VAL A 117 -1.94 2.38 -7.13
CA VAL A 117 -3.28 2.39 -6.56
C VAL A 117 -3.18 2.18 -5.06
N SER A 118 -3.24 3.25 -4.27
CA SER A 118 -2.94 3.19 -2.84
C SER A 118 -4.04 3.77 -1.94
N ASN A 119 -4.14 3.23 -0.72
CA ASN A 119 -4.94 3.80 0.36
C ASN A 119 -4.20 4.92 1.13
N SER A 120 -2.92 5.14 0.84
CA SER A 120 -2.07 6.09 1.56
C SER A 120 -2.61 7.51 1.53
N HIS A 121 -2.33 8.27 2.59
CA HIS A 121 -2.61 9.71 2.63
C HIS A 121 -1.69 10.44 1.65
N ARG A 122 -2.18 11.55 1.07
CA ARG A 122 -1.43 12.36 0.08
C ARG A 122 -0.08 12.85 0.60
N ASP A 123 -0.02 13.30 1.86
CA ASP A 123 1.22 13.81 2.45
C ASP A 123 2.24 12.68 2.67
N ILE A 124 1.79 11.46 2.99
CA ILE A 124 2.67 10.29 3.09
C ILE A 124 3.17 9.87 1.72
N LEU A 125 2.31 9.85 0.70
CA LEU A 125 2.76 9.60 -0.67
C LEU A 125 3.83 10.61 -1.08
N LYS A 126 3.61 11.90 -0.82
CA LYS A 126 4.60 12.95 -1.13
C LYS A 126 5.94 12.68 -0.45
N LEU A 127 5.92 12.37 0.85
CA LEU A 127 7.13 12.03 1.62
C LEU A 127 7.84 10.82 1.03
N LYS A 128 7.10 9.77 0.67
CA LYS A 128 7.64 8.54 0.06
C LYS A 128 8.22 8.80 -1.34
N ILE A 129 7.59 9.64 -2.14
CA ILE A 129 8.12 10.09 -3.44
C ILE A 129 9.43 10.86 -3.25
N GLU A 130 9.49 11.80 -2.31
CA GLU A 130 10.71 12.57 -2.04
C GLU A 130 11.90 11.70 -1.65
N GLU A 131 11.66 10.60 -0.93
CA GLU A 131 12.73 9.68 -0.50
C GLU A 131 13.13 8.67 -1.57
N THR A 132 12.19 8.22 -2.40
CA THR A 132 12.42 7.06 -3.28
C THR A 132 12.40 7.40 -4.77
N GLY A 133 11.77 8.53 -5.16
CA GLY A 133 11.55 8.86 -6.57
C GLY A 133 10.62 7.89 -7.28
N LEU A 134 9.76 7.17 -6.54
CA LEU A 134 8.93 6.08 -7.10
C LEU A 134 7.95 6.54 -8.18
N ASP A 135 7.52 7.80 -8.15
CA ASP A 135 6.57 8.38 -9.10
C ASP A 135 7.03 8.28 -10.56
N GLN A 136 8.32 8.28 -10.80
CA GLN A 136 8.90 8.15 -12.15
C GLN A 136 8.52 6.84 -12.86
N TYR A 137 8.08 5.81 -12.14
CA TYR A 137 7.77 4.48 -12.68
C TYR A 137 6.29 4.31 -13.06
N PHE A 138 5.43 5.27 -12.75
CA PHE A 138 3.98 5.15 -12.90
C PHE A 138 3.42 6.11 -13.94
N ASP A 139 2.53 5.60 -14.80
CA ASP A 139 1.76 6.40 -15.77
C ASP A 139 0.57 7.12 -15.12
N GLY A 140 0.16 6.66 -13.93
CA GLY A 140 -0.90 7.28 -13.14
C GLY A 140 -0.81 6.87 -11.66
N ILE A 141 -1.21 7.79 -10.78
CA ILE A 141 -1.21 7.59 -9.32
C ILE A 141 -2.60 7.89 -8.78
N HIS A 142 -3.21 6.92 -8.11
CA HIS A 142 -4.58 6.97 -7.64
C HIS A 142 -4.67 6.69 -6.14
N LEU A 143 -5.10 7.68 -5.38
CA LEU A 143 -5.27 7.58 -3.94
C LEU A 143 -6.75 7.38 -3.57
N SER A 144 -7.03 6.50 -2.63
CA SER A 144 -8.39 6.24 -2.15
C SER A 144 -9.12 7.49 -1.66
N HIS A 145 -8.39 8.46 -1.13
CA HIS A 145 -8.94 9.74 -0.65
C HIS A 145 -9.54 10.58 -1.79
N ASP A 146 -8.95 10.55 -2.98
CA ASP A 146 -9.48 11.27 -4.16
C ASP A 146 -10.83 10.69 -4.59
N PHE A 147 -11.01 9.39 -4.37
CA PHE A 147 -12.25 8.66 -4.67
C PHE A 147 -13.24 8.64 -3.50
N LYS A 148 -12.88 9.17 -2.33
CA LYS A 148 -13.70 9.16 -1.10
C LYS A 148 -14.21 7.73 -0.76
N ALA A 149 -13.40 6.74 -1.03
CA ALA A 149 -13.70 5.33 -0.77
C ALA A 149 -12.39 4.54 -0.66
N PRO A 150 -12.21 3.67 0.34
CA PRO A 150 -11.02 2.82 0.46
C PRO A 150 -11.04 1.72 -0.62
N LYS A 151 -9.88 1.17 -0.96
CA LYS A 151 -9.71 0.10 -1.97
C LYS A 151 -10.51 -1.17 -1.65
N GLU A 152 -10.84 -1.41 -0.40
CA GLU A 152 -11.71 -2.51 0.05
C GLU A 152 -13.17 -2.34 -0.40
N SER A 153 -13.55 -1.15 -0.85
CA SER A 153 -14.90 -0.84 -1.29
C SER A 153 -15.03 -0.96 -2.81
N ARG A 154 -16.09 -1.64 -3.28
CA ARG A 154 -16.44 -1.64 -4.70
C ARG A 154 -16.60 -0.23 -5.30
N LEU A 155 -17.01 0.74 -4.47
CA LEU A 155 -17.17 2.13 -4.88
C LEU A 155 -15.86 2.76 -5.37
N PHE A 156 -14.72 2.42 -4.73
CA PHE A 156 -13.40 2.85 -5.19
C PHE A 156 -13.16 2.40 -6.64
N TRP A 157 -13.30 1.11 -6.90
CA TRP A 157 -13.04 0.52 -8.22
C TRP A 157 -13.98 1.04 -9.31
N THR A 158 -15.27 1.28 -8.96
CA THR A 158 -16.23 1.91 -9.87
C THR A 158 -15.82 3.34 -10.23
N ARG A 159 -15.34 4.11 -9.26
CA ARG A 159 -14.90 5.48 -9.52
C ARG A 159 -13.57 5.53 -10.26
N LEU A 160 -12.64 4.66 -9.93
CA LEU A 160 -11.38 4.51 -10.66
C LEU A 160 -11.65 4.20 -12.13
N SER A 161 -12.48 3.21 -12.44
CA SER A 161 -12.81 2.85 -13.82
C SER A 161 -13.60 3.90 -14.59
N SER A 162 -14.13 4.92 -13.93
CA SER A 162 -14.79 6.05 -14.60
C SER A 162 -13.81 7.12 -15.11
N ILE A 163 -12.57 7.12 -14.64
CA ILE A 163 -11.53 8.09 -15.01
C ILE A 163 -10.32 7.42 -15.64
N GLU A 164 -10.10 6.14 -15.38
CA GLU A 164 -9.02 5.32 -15.94
C GLU A 164 -9.59 4.21 -16.81
N GLU A 165 -9.20 4.21 -18.07
CA GLU A 165 -9.58 3.17 -19.01
C GLU A 165 -8.62 1.99 -18.91
N PHE A 166 -9.12 0.80 -18.62
CA PHE A 166 -8.36 -0.45 -18.59
C PHE A 166 -9.24 -1.66 -18.88
N ASP A 167 -8.64 -2.68 -19.51
CA ASP A 167 -9.30 -3.96 -19.78
C ASP A 167 -9.15 -4.89 -18.58
N LEU A 168 -10.27 -5.23 -17.93
CA LEU A 168 -10.30 -6.09 -16.76
C LEU A 168 -9.65 -7.47 -16.98
N SER A 169 -9.71 -8.00 -18.22
CA SER A 169 -9.14 -9.30 -18.58
C SER A 169 -7.64 -9.24 -18.82
N LYS A 170 -7.09 -8.04 -19.07
CA LYS A 170 -5.66 -7.79 -19.33
C LYS A 170 -5.01 -6.92 -18.26
N THR A 171 -5.69 -6.77 -17.12
CA THR A 171 -5.19 -6.05 -15.96
C THR A 171 -4.71 -7.05 -14.90
N ILE A 172 -3.51 -6.78 -14.37
CA ILE A 172 -2.97 -7.45 -13.19
C ILE A 172 -3.01 -6.45 -12.04
N PHE A 173 -3.49 -6.89 -10.87
CA PHE A 173 -3.43 -6.11 -9.64
C PHE A 173 -2.67 -6.87 -8.55
N ILE A 174 -1.73 -6.17 -7.89
CA ILE A 174 -0.87 -6.72 -6.85
C ILE A 174 -1.01 -5.88 -5.59
N ASP A 175 -1.25 -6.54 -4.46
CA ASP A 175 -1.49 -5.91 -3.15
C ASP A 175 -1.16 -6.93 -2.03
N ASP A 176 -0.79 -6.47 -0.85
CA ASP A 176 -0.53 -7.33 0.30
C ASP A 176 -1.82 -7.69 1.08
N THR A 177 -2.88 -6.89 0.91
CA THR A 177 -4.10 -6.95 1.72
C THR A 177 -5.19 -7.80 1.09
N PRO A 178 -5.54 -9.00 1.66
CA PRO A 178 -6.55 -9.89 1.07
C PRO A 178 -7.93 -9.28 0.88
N LYS A 179 -8.33 -8.31 1.73
CA LYS A 179 -9.63 -7.63 1.60
C LYS A 179 -9.68 -6.71 0.38
N VAL A 180 -8.57 -6.06 0.06
CA VAL A 180 -8.41 -5.21 -1.12
C VAL A 180 -8.45 -6.07 -2.38
N LEU A 181 -7.67 -7.16 -2.42
CA LEU A 181 -7.66 -8.13 -3.52
C LEU A 181 -9.04 -8.72 -3.77
N ARG A 182 -9.81 -9.02 -2.70
CA ARG A 182 -11.19 -9.48 -2.82
C ARG A 182 -12.06 -8.45 -3.54
N ALA A 183 -11.99 -7.18 -3.13
CA ALA A 183 -12.80 -6.13 -3.75
C ALA A 183 -12.45 -5.91 -5.23
N ALA A 184 -11.17 -5.96 -5.58
CA ALA A 184 -10.70 -5.89 -6.97
C ALA A 184 -11.21 -7.06 -7.81
N LYS A 185 -11.14 -8.30 -7.26
CA LYS A 185 -11.65 -9.50 -7.93
C LYS A 185 -13.15 -9.48 -8.13
N GLU A 186 -13.90 -9.08 -7.10
CA GLU A 186 -15.37 -8.92 -7.17
C GLU A 186 -15.80 -7.80 -8.14
N PHE A 187 -14.93 -6.80 -8.35
CA PHE A 187 -15.12 -5.77 -9.37
C PHE A 187 -14.94 -6.33 -10.79
N GLY A 188 -14.09 -7.34 -10.97
CA GLY A 188 -13.88 -8.04 -12.23
C GLY A 188 -12.43 -8.09 -12.71
N ILE A 189 -11.45 -7.65 -11.93
CA ILE A 189 -10.04 -7.84 -12.26
C ILE A 189 -9.70 -9.32 -12.08
N HIS A 190 -9.37 -9.99 -13.18
CA HIS A 190 -9.19 -11.45 -13.17
C HIS A 190 -7.85 -11.90 -12.57
N SER A 191 -6.77 -11.19 -12.88
CA SER A 191 -5.41 -11.54 -12.46
C SER A 191 -5.03 -10.71 -11.24
N ILE A 192 -4.97 -11.36 -10.06
CA ILE A 192 -4.59 -10.74 -8.80
C ILE A 192 -3.51 -11.57 -8.13
N PHE A 193 -2.53 -10.90 -7.50
CA PHE A 193 -1.48 -11.55 -6.71
C PHE A 193 -1.38 -10.91 -5.33
N GLN A 194 -1.13 -11.75 -4.34
CA GLN A 194 -0.91 -11.32 -2.97
C GLN A 194 0.57 -11.30 -2.64
N ILE A 195 1.08 -10.16 -2.17
CA ILE A 195 2.40 -10.11 -1.54
C ILE A 195 2.31 -10.80 -0.17
N ILE A 196 3.17 -11.78 0.07
CA ILE A 196 3.16 -12.59 1.30
C ILE A 196 4.29 -12.25 2.26
N ASP A 197 5.28 -11.45 1.82
CA ASP A 197 6.37 -10.91 2.64
C ASP A 197 6.38 -9.36 2.56
N PRO A 198 5.30 -8.67 3.06
CA PRO A 198 5.14 -7.22 2.88
C PRO A 198 6.02 -6.36 3.79
N ASP A 199 6.55 -6.94 4.87
CA ASP A 199 7.29 -6.27 5.95
C ASP A 199 8.56 -7.06 6.27
N SER A 200 9.72 -6.47 6.00
CA SER A 200 11.02 -7.14 6.19
C SER A 200 11.36 -7.44 7.65
N ASN A 201 10.68 -6.80 8.60
CA ASN A 201 10.87 -6.97 10.05
C ASN A 201 9.84 -7.91 10.71
N GLN A 202 8.86 -8.38 9.93
CA GLN A 202 7.81 -9.26 10.43
C GLN A 202 7.90 -10.64 9.76
N PRO A 203 7.41 -11.70 10.42
CA PRO A 203 7.31 -12.99 9.78
C PRO A 203 6.33 -12.94 8.61
N ARG A 204 6.56 -13.82 7.63
CA ARG A 204 5.67 -13.99 6.45
C ARG A 204 4.20 -14.04 6.85
N SER A 205 3.35 -13.41 6.04
CA SER A 205 1.89 -13.42 6.28
C SER A 205 1.34 -14.85 6.35
N ILE A 206 0.56 -15.11 7.39
CA ILE A 206 -0.08 -16.42 7.62
C ILE A 206 -1.37 -16.54 6.77
N GLU A 207 -1.98 -15.42 6.38
CA GLU A 207 -3.26 -15.38 5.68
C GLU A 207 -3.07 -15.25 4.16
N ILE A 208 -2.73 -16.36 3.50
CA ILE A 208 -2.62 -16.41 2.03
C ILE A 208 -3.95 -16.88 1.45
N LYS A 209 -4.64 -15.98 0.75
CA LYS A 209 -5.97 -16.24 0.15
C LYS A 209 -5.96 -16.24 -1.37
N TYR A 210 -4.92 -15.69 -1.98
CA TYR A 210 -4.78 -15.53 -3.42
C TYR A 210 -3.40 -16.06 -3.85
N PRO A 211 -3.15 -16.23 -5.15
CA PRO A 211 -1.81 -16.58 -5.62
C PRO A 211 -0.77 -15.68 -4.98
N GLY A 212 0.12 -16.26 -4.16
CA GLY A 212 1.08 -15.55 -3.35
C GLY A 212 2.43 -15.46 -4.05
N ILE A 213 3.06 -14.28 -3.98
CA ILE A 213 4.43 -14.01 -4.38
C ILE A 213 5.16 -13.34 -3.21
N SER A 214 6.46 -13.60 -3.04
CA SER A 214 7.22 -12.97 -1.95
C SER A 214 7.43 -11.48 -2.18
N GLY A 215 7.64 -11.09 -3.43
CA GLY A 215 7.74 -9.71 -3.90
C GLY A 215 7.44 -9.64 -5.40
N VAL A 216 7.25 -8.44 -5.91
CA VAL A 216 6.96 -8.21 -7.34
C VAL A 216 8.07 -8.73 -8.27
N ILE A 217 9.29 -8.85 -7.77
CA ILE A 217 10.45 -9.41 -8.47
C ILE A 217 10.23 -10.86 -8.95
N ASP A 218 9.38 -11.62 -8.26
CA ASP A 218 9.05 -13.00 -8.63
C ASP A 218 8.32 -13.11 -9.99
N LEU A 219 7.90 -11.96 -10.55
CA LEU A 219 7.19 -11.88 -11.83
C LEU A 219 8.09 -11.63 -13.05
N ILE A 220 9.42 -11.52 -12.85
CA ILE A 220 10.38 -11.31 -13.96
C ILE A 220 11.53 -12.29 -13.96
#